data_3022286aae8af2511e37454960397d7d
#
_entry.id   3022286aae8af2511e37454960397d7d
#
_cell.length_a   1.000
_cell.length_b   1.000
_cell.length_c   1.000
_cell.angle_alpha   90.00
_cell.angle_beta   90.00
_cell.angle_gamma   90.00
#
_symmetry.space_group_name_H-M   'P 1'
#
loop_
_entity.id
_entity.type
_entity.pdbx_description
1 polymer ?
#
loop_
_entity_poly.entity_id
_entity_poly.type
_entity_poly.pdbx_seq_one_letter_code
_entity_poly.pdbx_strand_id
1 'polypeptide(L)'
;MQKICFLLLLVLTFASGQAQSPAEVKLRKKDYKRDVELVTDSGTMVIRLSDATPLHRDNFLKLVKSGYYDGVLFHRVISQFMIQTGDPDSKGAPAGKPLGNGSPGYTIPAEFRPALFHRKGVIAAAREGDQVNPSKASSGSQFYIVQGKKFTDGAMDTLERRRNIVIPADQREVYKTIGGSPHLDQQYTVFGQLIRGEEVLDRIASTPTSKAADRDRPLQDIRIVKARLVKRKR
;
A
#
# COMPACT_ATOMS: atom_id res chain seq x y z
N MET A 1 -54.93 -44.52 6.64
CA MET A 1 -53.95 -44.20 5.54
C MET A 1 -53.29 -42.90 5.85
N GLN A 2 -52.13 -42.97 6.49
CA GLN A 2 -51.33 -41.78 6.90
C GLN A 2 -50.27 -41.46 5.82
N LYS A 3 -50.35 -40.26 5.22
CA LYS A 3 -49.38 -39.79 4.23
C LYS A 3 -48.23 -39.13 4.96
N ILE A 4 -47.06 -39.75 4.92
CA ILE A 4 -45.80 -39.20 5.43
C ILE A 4 -45.21 -38.30 4.34
N CYS A 5 -45.18 -36.96 4.57
CA CYS A 5 -44.44 -36.00 3.73
C CYS A 5 -43.00 -35.99 4.17
N PHE A 6 -42.10 -36.47 3.31
CA PHE A 6 -40.66 -36.29 3.48
C PHE A 6 -40.26 -34.87 3.05
N LEU A 7 -39.87 -34.06 4.02
CA LEU A 7 -39.29 -32.73 3.77
C LEU A 7 -37.78 -32.90 3.50
N LEU A 8 -37.38 -32.73 2.24
CA LEU A 8 -35.97 -32.77 1.85
C LEU A 8 -35.30 -31.45 2.25
N LEU A 9 -34.51 -31.46 3.30
CA LEU A 9 -33.73 -30.31 3.74
C LEU A 9 -32.48 -30.20 2.87
N LEU A 10 -32.45 -29.22 1.95
CA LEU A 10 -31.31 -28.92 1.10
C LEU A 10 -30.28 -28.13 1.93
N VAL A 11 -29.24 -28.80 2.44
CA VAL A 11 -28.12 -28.14 3.12
C VAL A 11 -27.19 -27.53 2.08
N LEU A 12 -27.33 -26.23 1.87
CA LEU A 12 -26.35 -25.43 1.10
C LEU A 12 -25.08 -25.24 1.94
N THR A 13 -24.04 -26.03 1.69
CA THR A 13 -22.72 -25.82 2.24
C THR A 13 -22.05 -24.64 1.53
N PHE A 14 -22.06 -23.47 2.16
CA PHE A 14 -21.18 -22.38 1.78
C PHE A 14 -19.73 -22.79 2.08
N ALA A 15 -18.97 -23.13 1.06
CA ALA A 15 -17.51 -23.27 1.17
C ALA A 15 -16.93 -21.87 1.44
N SER A 16 -16.76 -21.50 2.69
CA SER A 16 -15.96 -20.36 3.10
C SER A 16 -14.50 -20.69 2.74
N GLY A 17 -14.02 -20.14 1.62
CA GLY A 17 -12.62 -20.24 1.25
C GLY A 17 -11.78 -19.54 2.33
N GLN A 18 -11.15 -20.30 3.21
CA GLN A 18 -10.20 -19.78 4.19
C GLN A 18 -9.01 -19.19 3.41
N ALA A 19 -8.73 -17.92 3.66
CA ALA A 19 -7.53 -17.29 3.13
C ALA A 19 -6.29 -18.00 3.71
N GLN A 20 -5.41 -18.51 2.84
CA GLN A 20 -4.16 -19.14 3.27
C GLN A 20 -3.29 -18.16 4.06
N SER A 21 -2.62 -18.64 5.12
CA SER A 21 -1.62 -17.85 5.81
C SER A 21 -0.55 -17.35 4.82
N PRO A 22 -0.16 -16.07 4.84
CA PRO A 22 0.87 -15.53 3.94
C PRO A 22 2.19 -16.31 3.97
N ALA A 23 2.53 -16.91 5.12
CA ALA A 23 3.72 -17.74 5.29
C ALA A 23 3.70 -19.04 4.46
N GLU A 24 2.51 -19.57 4.15
CA GLU A 24 2.33 -20.82 3.38
C GLU A 24 2.33 -20.59 1.85
N VAL A 25 2.21 -19.35 1.41
CA VAL A 25 2.12 -19.01 -0.01
C VAL A 25 3.49 -19.12 -0.68
N LYS A 26 3.65 -20.10 -1.56
CA LYS A 26 4.86 -20.26 -2.40
C LYS A 26 4.75 -19.43 -3.68
N LEU A 27 5.77 -18.61 -3.95
CA LEU A 27 5.91 -17.89 -5.21
C LEU A 27 6.48 -18.82 -6.29
N ARG A 28 5.95 -18.70 -7.51
CA ARG A 28 6.43 -19.41 -8.70
C ARG A 28 7.18 -18.44 -9.61
N LYS A 29 8.09 -18.91 -10.45
CA LYS A 29 8.87 -18.07 -11.40
C LYS A 29 8.00 -17.10 -12.22
N LYS A 30 6.78 -17.50 -12.59
CA LYS A 30 5.85 -16.65 -13.32
C LYS A 30 5.27 -15.49 -12.50
N ASP A 31 5.23 -15.59 -11.18
CA ASP A 31 4.65 -14.57 -10.31
C ASP A 31 5.51 -13.30 -10.30
N TYR A 32 6.85 -13.44 -10.39
CA TYR A 32 7.81 -12.33 -10.50
C TYR A 32 7.68 -11.53 -11.81
N LYS A 33 7.02 -12.10 -12.83
CA LYS A 33 6.78 -11.46 -14.13
C LYS A 33 5.37 -10.88 -14.24
N ARG A 34 4.68 -10.67 -13.11
CA ARG A 34 3.33 -10.12 -13.07
C ARG A 34 3.34 -8.74 -12.43
N ASP A 35 2.34 -7.95 -12.80
CA ASP A 35 1.99 -6.73 -12.11
C ASP A 35 0.91 -7.06 -11.06
N VAL A 36 0.70 -6.15 -10.12
CA VAL A 36 -0.36 -6.27 -9.11
C VAL A 36 -1.48 -5.30 -9.45
N GLU A 37 -2.70 -5.80 -9.54
CA GLU A 37 -3.90 -5.00 -9.71
C GLU A 37 -4.60 -4.85 -8.36
N LEU A 38 -4.85 -3.61 -7.95
CA LEU A 38 -5.66 -3.24 -6.80
C LEU A 38 -6.99 -2.67 -7.31
N VAL A 39 -8.06 -3.44 -7.13
CA VAL A 39 -9.44 -2.97 -7.37
C VAL A 39 -9.91 -2.33 -6.08
N THR A 40 -10.30 -1.06 -6.12
CA THR A 40 -10.78 -0.30 -4.96
C THR A 40 -12.18 0.24 -5.19
N ASP A 41 -12.86 0.72 -4.14
CA ASP A 41 -14.15 1.41 -4.24
C ASP A 41 -14.06 2.68 -5.13
N SER A 42 -12.85 3.22 -5.33
CA SER A 42 -12.61 4.44 -6.12
C SER A 42 -12.08 4.17 -7.53
N GLY A 43 -11.87 2.91 -7.90
CA GLY A 43 -11.32 2.51 -9.20
C GLY A 43 -10.15 1.54 -9.08
N THR A 44 -9.48 1.29 -10.21
CA THR A 44 -8.44 0.25 -10.30
C THR A 44 -7.07 0.88 -10.51
N MET A 45 -6.10 0.49 -9.70
CA MET A 45 -4.68 0.84 -9.84
C MET A 45 -3.87 -0.40 -10.23
N VAL A 46 -2.81 -0.23 -11.03
CA VAL A 46 -1.89 -1.33 -11.36
C VAL A 46 -0.47 -0.94 -10.98
N ILE A 47 0.15 -1.82 -10.22
CA ILE A 47 1.48 -1.65 -9.63
C ILE A 47 2.48 -2.57 -10.31
N ARG A 48 3.65 -2.04 -10.66
CA ARG A 48 4.83 -2.83 -11.02
C ARG A 48 5.82 -2.81 -9.86
N LEU A 49 6.18 -3.99 -9.37
CA LEU A 49 7.15 -4.13 -8.30
C LEU A 49 8.58 -4.05 -8.83
N SER A 50 9.51 -3.59 -7.98
CA SER A 50 10.93 -3.46 -8.29
C SER A 50 11.70 -4.73 -7.96
N ASP A 51 12.55 -5.17 -8.87
CA ASP A 51 13.47 -6.28 -8.64
C ASP A 51 14.69 -5.88 -7.78
N ALA A 52 14.91 -4.55 -7.60
CA ALA A 52 15.99 -4.03 -6.76
C ALA A 52 15.71 -4.12 -5.25
N THR A 53 14.45 -4.45 -4.87
CA THR A 53 14.02 -4.63 -3.47
C THR A 53 13.31 -5.97 -3.30
N PRO A 54 14.07 -7.09 -3.43
CA PRO A 54 13.49 -8.43 -3.52
C PRO A 54 12.73 -8.86 -2.27
N LEU A 55 13.14 -8.47 -1.06
CA LEU A 55 12.45 -8.84 0.17
C LEU A 55 11.04 -8.25 0.20
N HIS A 56 10.91 -6.95 -0.09
CA HIS A 56 9.62 -6.27 -0.14
C HIS A 56 8.76 -6.76 -1.30
N ARG A 57 9.35 -6.95 -2.50
CA ARG A 57 8.67 -7.50 -3.66
C ARG A 57 8.05 -8.86 -3.34
N ASP A 58 8.86 -9.78 -2.82
CA ASP A 58 8.45 -11.17 -2.59
C ASP A 58 7.39 -11.26 -1.50
N ASN A 59 7.55 -10.47 -0.43
CA ASN A 59 6.55 -10.36 0.62
C ASN A 59 5.23 -9.83 0.07
N PHE A 60 5.24 -8.73 -0.67
CA PHE A 60 4.04 -8.14 -1.24
C PHE A 60 3.31 -9.11 -2.19
N LEU A 61 4.06 -9.83 -3.03
CA LEU A 61 3.49 -10.87 -3.90
C LEU A 61 2.81 -12.00 -3.11
N LYS A 62 3.39 -12.45 -1.98
CA LYS A 62 2.78 -13.45 -1.10
C LYS A 62 1.49 -12.94 -0.49
N LEU A 63 1.48 -11.72 0.06
CA LEU A 63 0.29 -11.09 0.64
C LEU A 63 -0.84 -10.92 -0.38
N VAL A 64 -0.51 -10.50 -1.60
CA VAL A 64 -1.50 -10.41 -2.70
C VAL A 64 -2.07 -11.79 -3.05
N LYS A 65 -1.21 -12.81 -3.17
CA LYS A 65 -1.66 -14.17 -3.52
C LYS A 65 -2.49 -14.83 -2.43
N SER A 66 -2.25 -14.50 -1.16
CA SER A 66 -3.06 -15.01 -0.04
C SER A 66 -4.42 -14.30 0.09
N GLY A 67 -4.67 -13.23 -0.68
CA GLY A 67 -5.86 -12.39 -0.49
C GLY A 67 -5.79 -11.52 0.78
N TYR A 68 -4.59 -11.33 1.33
CA TYR A 68 -4.40 -10.59 2.58
C TYR A 68 -4.95 -9.16 2.51
N TYR A 69 -4.84 -8.50 1.37
CA TYR A 69 -5.29 -7.12 1.18
C TYR A 69 -6.77 -6.97 0.86
N ASP A 70 -7.49 -8.05 0.61
CA ASP A 70 -8.92 -7.98 0.29
C ASP A 70 -9.71 -7.48 1.51
N GLY A 71 -10.48 -6.41 1.34
CA GLY A 71 -11.27 -5.75 2.38
C GLY A 71 -10.50 -4.75 3.27
N VAL A 72 -9.19 -4.57 3.08
CA VAL A 72 -8.36 -3.62 3.84
C VAL A 72 -8.66 -2.18 3.40
N LEU A 73 -8.71 -1.25 4.35
CA LEU A 73 -9.01 0.17 4.10
C LEU A 73 -7.74 0.98 3.80
N PHE A 74 -7.94 2.06 3.03
CA PHE A 74 -7.02 3.20 3.06
C PHE A 74 -7.28 3.98 4.35
N HIS A 75 -6.61 3.60 5.41
CA HIS A 75 -6.87 4.07 6.77
C HIS A 75 -6.26 5.44 7.08
N ARG A 76 -5.35 5.94 6.24
CA ARG A 76 -4.72 7.26 6.38
C ARG A 76 -4.48 7.88 5.02
N VAL A 77 -5.09 9.03 4.78
CA VAL A 77 -5.01 9.76 3.52
C VAL A 77 -4.67 11.22 3.79
N ILE A 78 -3.58 11.69 3.20
CA ILE A 78 -3.16 13.09 3.31
C ILE A 78 -2.94 13.63 1.91
N SER A 79 -3.77 14.60 1.53
CA SER A 79 -3.66 15.29 0.24
C SER A 79 -2.29 15.93 0.07
N GLN A 80 -1.76 15.90 -1.15
CA GLN A 80 -0.42 16.36 -1.51
C GLN A 80 0.71 15.62 -0.79
N PHE A 81 0.42 14.43 -0.24
CA PHE A 81 1.42 13.60 0.41
C PHE A 81 1.30 12.13 0.01
N MET A 82 0.34 11.38 0.59
CA MET A 82 0.23 9.93 0.31
C MET A 82 -1.15 9.37 0.69
N ILE A 83 -1.44 8.18 0.18
CA ILE A 83 -2.53 7.32 0.63
C ILE A 83 -1.93 6.04 1.23
N GLN A 84 -2.26 5.71 2.47
CA GLN A 84 -1.70 4.58 3.23
C GLN A 84 -2.76 3.53 3.51
N THR A 85 -2.36 2.26 3.39
CA THR A 85 -3.20 1.07 3.54
C THR A 85 -2.40 -0.10 4.10
N GLY A 86 -2.99 -1.30 4.17
CA GLY A 86 -2.28 -2.53 4.54
C GLY A 86 -2.38 -2.90 6.01
N ASP A 87 -3.14 -2.15 6.81
CA ASP A 87 -3.46 -2.52 8.20
C ASP A 87 -4.53 -3.63 8.23
N PRO A 88 -4.22 -4.85 8.71
CA PRO A 88 -5.19 -5.93 8.77
C PRO A 88 -6.38 -5.64 9.69
N ASP A 89 -6.19 -4.82 10.73
CA ASP A 89 -7.23 -4.46 11.71
C ASP A 89 -8.26 -3.48 11.13
N SER A 90 -8.00 -2.99 9.92
CA SER A 90 -8.93 -2.11 9.20
C SER A 90 -10.08 -2.86 8.54
N LYS A 91 -9.99 -4.19 8.38
CA LYS A 91 -11.07 -4.99 7.79
C LYS A 91 -12.31 -4.95 8.68
N GLY A 92 -13.41 -4.39 8.13
CA GLY A 92 -14.66 -4.28 8.88
C GLY A 92 -14.59 -3.35 10.10
N ALA A 93 -13.57 -2.52 10.22
CA ALA A 93 -13.41 -1.62 11.35
C ALA A 93 -14.55 -0.59 11.38
N PRO A 94 -15.19 -0.35 12.54
CA PRO A 94 -16.22 0.67 12.66
C PRO A 94 -15.65 2.08 12.41
N ALA A 95 -16.51 3.01 12.02
CA ALA A 95 -16.13 4.40 11.85
C ALA A 95 -15.53 4.97 13.14
N GLY A 96 -14.51 5.85 13.02
CA GLY A 96 -13.83 6.47 14.15
C GLY A 96 -12.83 5.59 14.90
N LYS A 97 -12.75 4.28 14.60
CA LYS A 97 -11.72 3.42 15.20
C LYS A 97 -10.33 3.87 14.74
N PRO A 98 -9.39 4.17 15.68
CA PRO A 98 -7.99 4.41 15.32
C PRO A 98 -7.38 3.18 14.66
N LEU A 99 -6.69 3.38 13.54
CA LEU A 99 -6.06 2.35 12.73
C LEU A 99 -4.57 2.69 12.50
N GLY A 100 -3.83 1.78 11.88
CA GLY A 100 -2.43 1.97 11.53
C GLY A 100 -1.45 1.25 12.46
N ASN A 101 -1.93 0.49 13.44
CA ASN A 101 -1.09 -0.30 14.35
C ASN A 101 -1.10 -1.81 14.04
N GLY A 102 -2.01 -2.26 13.17
CA GLY A 102 -2.11 -3.67 12.79
C GLY A 102 -0.90 -4.16 12.00
N SER A 103 -0.53 -5.42 12.22
CA SER A 103 0.66 -6.05 11.64
C SER A 103 0.41 -7.52 11.34
N PRO A 104 1.09 -8.11 10.35
CA PRO A 104 1.09 -9.56 10.15
C PRO A 104 1.99 -10.32 11.15
N GLY A 105 2.55 -9.63 12.16
CA GLY A 105 3.40 -10.21 13.19
C GLY A 105 4.89 -10.27 12.86
N TYR A 106 5.32 -9.59 11.77
CA TYR A 106 6.73 -9.50 11.37
C TYR A 106 7.04 -8.18 10.68
N THR A 107 8.33 -7.86 10.59
CA THR A 107 8.88 -6.71 9.85
C THR A 107 9.81 -7.18 8.73
N ILE A 108 10.13 -6.29 7.80
CA ILE A 108 11.03 -6.55 6.68
C ILE A 108 12.25 -5.64 6.83
N PRO A 109 13.50 -6.16 6.77
CA PRO A 109 14.70 -5.33 6.75
C PRO A 109 14.64 -4.27 5.66
N ALA A 110 15.14 -3.06 5.96
CA ALA A 110 15.15 -1.96 5.00
C ALA A 110 15.96 -2.32 3.73
N GLU A 111 15.43 -1.94 2.56
CA GLU A 111 16.09 -2.09 1.26
C GLU A 111 16.18 -0.74 0.56
N PHE A 112 16.88 0.24 1.17
CA PHE A 112 17.05 1.55 0.56
C PHE A 112 17.90 1.46 -0.70
N ARG A 113 17.44 2.12 -1.76
CA ARG A 113 18.10 2.19 -3.06
C ARG A 113 18.07 3.63 -3.55
N PRO A 114 19.20 4.32 -3.78
CA PRO A 114 19.22 5.72 -4.21
C PRO A 114 18.43 5.98 -5.50
N ALA A 115 18.40 5.02 -6.43
CA ALA A 115 17.64 5.14 -7.67
C ALA A 115 16.12 5.01 -7.46
N LEU A 116 15.66 4.51 -6.31
CA LEU A 116 14.25 4.38 -5.95
C LEU A 116 13.90 5.48 -4.96
N PHE A 117 13.40 6.60 -5.44
CA PHE A 117 13.07 7.80 -4.67
C PHE A 117 11.58 8.09 -4.70
N HIS A 118 11.09 8.94 -3.79
CA HIS A 118 9.65 9.14 -3.52
C HIS A 118 8.98 10.10 -4.52
N ARG A 119 9.12 9.85 -5.83
CA ARG A 119 8.33 10.57 -6.84
C ARG A 119 6.86 10.17 -6.78
N LYS A 120 5.96 10.98 -7.34
CA LYS A 120 4.52 10.63 -7.46
C LYS A 120 4.34 9.26 -8.09
N GLY A 121 3.39 8.50 -7.56
CA GLY A 121 3.02 7.17 -8.04
C GLY A 121 3.90 6.02 -7.53
N VAL A 122 4.97 6.24 -6.77
CA VAL A 122 5.73 5.13 -6.19
C VAL A 122 5.02 4.54 -4.97
N ILE A 123 5.31 3.25 -4.73
CA ILE A 123 4.82 2.50 -3.57
C ILE A 123 5.98 2.27 -2.63
N ALA A 124 5.80 2.64 -1.37
CA ALA A 124 6.80 2.46 -0.33
C ALA A 124 6.20 1.82 0.92
N ALA A 125 7.02 1.09 1.65
CA ALA A 125 6.61 0.42 2.88
C ALA A 125 6.51 1.42 4.03
N ALA A 126 5.43 1.36 4.81
CA ALA A 126 5.33 2.08 6.07
C ALA A 126 6.26 1.48 7.12
N ARG A 127 6.58 2.21 8.16
CA ARG A 127 7.35 1.76 9.31
C ARG A 127 7.08 2.60 10.55
N GLU A 128 7.44 2.10 11.70
CA GLU A 128 7.45 2.88 12.94
C GLU A 128 8.59 3.92 12.96
N GLY A 129 8.45 4.91 13.84
CA GLY A 129 9.43 5.99 13.99
C GLY A 129 10.78 5.51 14.54
N ASP A 130 11.85 6.28 14.27
CA ASP A 130 13.23 5.90 14.59
C ASP A 130 13.48 5.62 16.08
N GLN A 131 12.70 6.22 17.00
CA GLN A 131 12.84 6.02 18.44
C GLN A 131 12.55 4.58 18.87
N VAL A 132 11.56 3.93 18.24
CA VAL A 132 11.16 2.55 18.55
C VAL A 132 11.66 1.56 17.51
N ASN A 133 12.12 2.05 16.36
CA ASN A 133 12.60 1.24 15.24
C ASN A 133 13.89 1.84 14.63
N PRO A 134 15.01 1.82 15.35
CA PRO A 134 16.28 2.39 14.88
C PRO A 134 16.85 1.65 13.65
N SER A 135 16.49 0.39 13.45
CA SER A 135 16.85 -0.40 12.25
C SER A 135 16.12 0.03 10.99
N LYS A 136 15.09 0.89 11.12
CA LYS A 136 14.20 1.32 10.03
C LYS A 136 13.55 0.16 9.27
N ALA A 137 13.34 -0.97 9.94
CA ALA A 137 12.65 -2.13 9.39
C ALA A 137 11.22 -1.73 8.98
N SER A 138 10.78 -2.21 7.85
CA SER A 138 9.46 -1.90 7.30
C SER A 138 8.37 -2.75 7.95
N SER A 139 7.15 -2.23 8.03
CA SER A 139 5.96 -3.03 8.32
C SER A 139 5.86 -4.20 7.36
N GLY A 140 5.45 -5.36 7.86
CA GLY A 140 5.24 -6.55 7.04
C GLY A 140 4.08 -6.43 6.05
N SER A 141 3.13 -5.50 6.26
CA SER A 141 1.95 -5.37 5.39
C SER A 141 1.57 -3.95 5.03
N GLN A 142 1.87 -2.95 5.87
CA GLN A 142 1.43 -1.59 5.60
C GLN A 142 2.32 -0.90 4.57
N PHE A 143 1.70 -0.24 3.61
CA PHE A 143 2.37 0.51 2.56
C PHE A 143 1.60 1.78 2.21
N TYR A 144 2.26 2.68 1.52
CA TYR A 144 1.63 3.88 0.99
C TYR A 144 1.99 4.11 -0.47
N ILE A 145 1.12 4.85 -1.16
CA ILE A 145 1.33 5.33 -2.52
C ILE A 145 1.51 6.84 -2.46
N VAL A 146 2.60 7.34 -3.00
CA VAL A 146 2.94 8.76 -2.97
C VAL A 146 2.09 9.52 -3.97
N GLN A 147 1.29 10.49 -3.49
CA GLN A 147 0.73 11.53 -4.34
C GLN A 147 1.76 12.65 -4.48
N GLY A 148 2.24 13.16 -3.35
CA GLY A 148 3.21 14.24 -3.30
C GLY A 148 2.70 15.57 -3.88
N LYS A 149 3.61 16.54 -3.95
CA LYS A 149 3.40 17.83 -4.62
C LYS A 149 4.66 18.20 -5.42
N LYS A 150 4.54 19.19 -6.28
CA LYS A 150 5.71 19.76 -6.98
C LYS A 150 6.52 20.64 -6.03
N PHE A 151 7.82 20.67 -6.23
CA PHE A 151 8.78 21.45 -5.46
C PHE A 151 9.47 22.49 -6.33
N THR A 152 9.81 23.64 -5.76
CA THR A 152 10.75 24.60 -6.36
C THR A 152 12.17 24.26 -5.91
N ASP A 153 13.20 24.75 -6.64
CA ASP A 153 14.60 24.58 -6.23
C ASP A 153 14.84 25.12 -4.82
N GLY A 154 14.35 26.32 -4.50
CA GLY A 154 14.49 26.90 -3.17
C GLY A 154 13.82 26.10 -2.05
N ALA A 155 12.71 25.42 -2.33
CA ALA A 155 12.08 24.52 -1.36
C ALA A 155 12.93 23.26 -1.13
N MET A 156 13.53 22.70 -2.19
CA MET A 156 14.46 21.58 -2.08
C MET A 156 15.75 21.95 -1.38
N ASP A 157 16.34 23.13 -1.68
CA ASP A 157 17.53 23.64 -0.97
C ASP A 157 17.26 23.79 0.53
N THR A 158 16.07 24.25 0.89
CA THR A 158 15.65 24.35 2.30
C THR A 158 15.52 22.99 2.95
N LEU A 159 14.99 22.01 2.23
CA LEU A 159 14.86 20.64 2.70
C LEU A 159 16.23 19.99 2.90
N GLU A 160 17.17 20.16 1.95
CA GLU A 160 18.53 19.65 2.02
C GLU A 160 19.25 20.17 3.27
N ARG A 161 19.20 21.49 3.50
CA ARG A 161 19.80 22.11 4.72
C ARG A 161 19.19 21.58 6.01
N ARG A 162 17.84 21.46 6.08
CA ARG A 162 17.14 21.02 7.30
C ARG A 162 17.36 19.55 7.63
N ARG A 163 17.54 18.71 6.62
CA ARG A 163 17.64 17.26 6.76
C ARG A 163 19.05 16.73 6.61
N ASN A 164 20.00 17.60 6.26
CA ASN A 164 21.38 17.23 5.93
C ASN A 164 21.43 16.11 4.86
N ILE A 165 20.71 16.32 3.76
CA ILE A 165 20.64 15.41 2.62
C ILE A 165 21.03 16.16 1.35
N VAL A 166 21.32 15.41 0.28
CA VAL A 166 21.51 15.93 -1.07
C VAL A 166 20.49 15.26 -1.98
N ILE A 167 19.73 16.06 -2.73
CA ILE A 167 18.79 15.58 -3.74
C ILE A 167 19.50 15.63 -5.10
N PRO A 168 19.79 14.50 -5.76
CA PRO A 168 20.47 14.47 -7.06
C PRO A 168 19.75 15.33 -8.11
N ALA A 169 20.51 15.94 -9.02
CA ALA A 169 19.97 16.89 -10.00
C ALA A 169 18.84 16.30 -10.87
N ASP A 170 18.99 15.06 -11.32
CA ASP A 170 17.98 14.33 -12.07
C ASP A 170 16.69 14.11 -11.25
N GLN A 171 16.81 13.83 -9.97
CA GLN A 171 15.66 13.68 -9.07
C GLN A 171 15.00 15.04 -8.79
N ARG A 172 15.78 16.13 -8.67
CA ARG A 172 15.24 17.49 -8.53
C ARG A 172 14.33 17.84 -9.72
N GLU A 173 14.73 17.52 -10.96
CA GLU A 173 13.89 17.74 -12.14
C GLU A 173 12.57 16.95 -12.07
N VAL A 174 12.60 15.73 -11.58
CA VAL A 174 11.39 14.94 -11.36
C VAL A 174 10.49 15.58 -10.30
N TYR A 175 11.05 16.04 -9.19
CA TYR A 175 10.27 16.70 -8.14
C TYR A 175 9.67 18.03 -8.58
N LYS A 176 10.30 18.75 -9.49
CA LYS A 176 9.76 19.99 -10.08
C LYS A 176 8.62 19.72 -11.07
N THR A 177 8.74 18.68 -11.87
CA THR A 177 7.82 18.40 -12.99
C THR A 177 6.68 17.46 -12.60
N ILE A 178 6.98 16.33 -12.00
CA ILE A 178 6.04 15.27 -11.60
C ILE A 178 5.60 15.46 -10.13
N GLY A 179 6.53 15.83 -9.25
CA GLY A 179 6.29 15.95 -7.82
C GLY A 179 6.65 14.68 -7.04
N GLY A 180 6.40 14.74 -5.74
CA GLY A 180 6.69 13.63 -4.84
C GLY A 180 6.87 14.05 -3.38
N SER A 181 7.70 13.31 -2.64
CA SER A 181 7.92 13.50 -1.20
C SER A 181 9.42 13.30 -0.85
N PRO A 182 10.33 14.20 -1.31
CA PRO A 182 11.78 14.01 -1.20
C PRO A 182 12.29 13.84 0.23
N HIS A 183 11.55 14.32 1.23
CA HIS A 183 11.92 14.18 2.64
C HIS A 183 11.85 12.72 3.16
N LEU A 184 11.31 11.79 2.38
CA LEU A 184 11.24 10.37 2.71
C LEU A 184 12.35 9.54 2.06
N ASP A 185 13.14 10.13 1.16
CA ASP A 185 14.19 9.42 0.43
C ASP A 185 15.21 8.84 1.39
N GLN A 186 15.60 7.59 1.13
CA GLN A 186 16.52 6.81 1.96
C GLN A 186 16.08 6.64 3.44
N GLN A 187 14.81 6.93 3.74
CA GLN A 187 14.21 6.72 5.07
C GLN A 187 13.12 5.65 5.05
N TYR A 188 12.56 5.37 3.88
CA TYR A 188 11.52 4.35 3.64
C TYR A 188 11.86 3.57 2.38
N THR A 189 11.59 2.27 2.37
CA THR A 189 11.85 1.43 1.20
C THR A 189 10.79 1.63 0.13
N VAL A 190 11.19 2.21 -0.99
CA VAL A 190 10.38 2.21 -2.22
C VAL A 190 10.57 0.87 -2.91
N PHE A 191 9.47 0.15 -3.19
CA PHE A 191 9.53 -1.20 -3.75
C PHE A 191 8.67 -1.42 -5.00
N GLY A 192 8.05 -0.38 -5.52
CA GLY A 192 7.25 -0.43 -6.73
C GLY A 192 6.74 0.93 -7.17
N GLN A 193 5.96 0.92 -8.25
CA GLN A 193 5.34 2.13 -8.80
C GLN A 193 4.02 1.82 -9.47
N LEU A 194 3.12 2.80 -9.49
CA LEU A 194 1.94 2.77 -10.35
C LEU A 194 2.38 2.80 -11.82
N ILE A 195 1.76 1.95 -12.61
CA ILE A 195 1.87 1.97 -14.08
C ILE A 195 0.53 2.30 -14.75
N ARG A 196 -0.56 2.29 -13.97
CA ARG A 196 -1.91 2.75 -14.34
C ARG A 196 -2.71 3.12 -13.11
N GLY A 197 -3.69 4.01 -13.25
CA GLY A 197 -4.61 4.41 -12.18
C GLY A 197 -4.10 5.60 -11.35
N GLU A 198 -3.28 6.49 -11.94
CA GLU A 198 -2.83 7.70 -11.26
C GLU A 198 -4.00 8.63 -10.93
N GLU A 199 -5.02 8.66 -11.79
CA GLU A 199 -6.27 9.37 -11.56
C GLU A 199 -7.06 8.81 -10.36
N VAL A 200 -6.93 7.50 -10.08
CA VAL A 200 -7.52 6.85 -8.89
C VAL A 200 -6.75 7.26 -7.63
N LEU A 201 -5.42 7.29 -7.69
CA LEU A 201 -4.58 7.82 -6.61
C LEU A 201 -5.01 9.25 -6.24
N ASP A 202 -5.14 10.14 -7.23
CA ASP A 202 -5.52 11.54 -7.00
C ASP A 202 -6.94 11.65 -6.45
N ARG A 203 -7.88 10.83 -6.91
CA ARG A 203 -9.25 10.77 -6.39
C ARG A 203 -9.27 10.35 -4.92
N ILE A 204 -8.55 9.30 -4.55
CA ILE A 204 -8.46 8.85 -3.15
C ILE A 204 -7.80 9.94 -2.30
N ALA A 205 -6.70 10.53 -2.77
CA ALA A 205 -5.96 11.54 -2.03
C ALA A 205 -6.72 12.86 -1.81
N SER A 206 -7.75 13.13 -2.64
CA SER A 206 -8.64 14.30 -2.50
C SER A 206 -9.85 14.05 -1.61
N THR A 207 -10.04 12.84 -1.10
CA THR A 207 -11.18 12.50 -0.24
C THR A 207 -11.12 13.28 1.08
N PRO A 208 -12.25 13.81 1.58
CA PRO A 208 -12.32 14.40 2.89
C PRO A 208 -11.93 13.41 3.99
N THR A 209 -11.08 13.86 4.92
CA THR A 209 -10.55 13.03 6.00
C THR A 209 -10.86 13.62 7.37
N SER A 210 -10.98 12.76 8.37
CA SER A 210 -11.10 13.16 9.77
C SER A 210 -9.83 13.89 10.23
N LYS A 211 -10.02 14.88 11.11
CA LYS A 211 -8.95 15.56 11.84
C LYS A 211 -8.92 15.17 13.33
N ALA A 212 -9.75 14.20 13.70
CA ALA A 212 -9.87 13.68 15.05
C ALA A 212 -8.81 12.58 15.36
N ALA A 213 -9.07 11.78 16.38
CA ALA A 213 -8.16 10.74 16.88
C ALA A 213 -7.86 9.62 15.87
N ASP A 214 -8.68 9.46 14.84
CA ASP A 214 -8.52 8.47 13.76
C ASP A 214 -7.52 8.87 12.65
N ARG A 215 -6.77 9.94 12.86
CA ARG A 215 -5.51 10.27 12.16
C ARG A 215 -5.62 10.29 10.64
N ASP A 216 -6.39 11.22 10.08
CA ASP A 216 -6.56 11.40 8.63
C ASP A 216 -7.25 10.22 7.92
N ARG A 217 -8.07 9.44 8.61
CA ARG A 217 -8.92 8.43 8.01
C ARG A 217 -9.97 9.08 7.10
N PRO A 218 -10.22 8.58 5.88
CA PRO A 218 -11.33 9.05 5.05
C PRO A 218 -12.67 9.04 5.80
N LEU A 219 -13.48 10.10 5.67
CA LEU A 219 -14.82 10.16 6.28
C LEU A 219 -15.76 9.08 5.72
N GLN A 220 -15.56 8.71 4.44
CA GLN A 220 -16.14 7.53 3.82
C GLN A 220 -15.03 6.53 3.58
N ASP A 221 -15.15 5.35 4.16
CA ASP A 221 -14.15 4.31 4.01
C ASP A 221 -13.91 3.96 2.54
N ILE A 222 -12.65 3.91 2.15
CA ILE A 222 -12.21 3.44 0.85
C ILE A 222 -11.41 2.16 1.07
N ARG A 223 -11.78 1.08 0.39
CA ARG A 223 -11.18 -0.24 0.58
C ARG A 223 -10.55 -0.80 -0.67
N ILE A 224 -9.59 -1.66 -0.49
CA ILE A 224 -9.15 -2.60 -1.51
C ILE A 224 -10.18 -3.72 -1.58
N VAL A 225 -11.04 -3.71 -2.60
CA VAL A 225 -12.04 -4.75 -2.83
C VAL A 225 -11.35 -6.07 -3.20
N LYS A 226 -10.31 -5.98 -4.05
CA LYS A 226 -9.53 -7.13 -4.48
C LYS A 226 -8.10 -6.73 -4.86
N ALA A 227 -7.13 -7.53 -4.40
CA ALA A 227 -5.75 -7.47 -4.87
C ALA A 227 -5.41 -8.77 -5.62
N ARG A 228 -4.86 -8.68 -6.84
CA ARG A 228 -4.52 -9.86 -7.64
C ARG A 228 -3.33 -9.66 -8.55
N LEU A 229 -2.66 -10.77 -8.89
CA LEU A 229 -1.58 -10.78 -9.88
C LEU A 229 -2.15 -10.80 -11.31
N VAL A 230 -1.75 -9.84 -12.13
CA VAL A 230 -2.17 -9.72 -13.53
C VAL A 230 -0.99 -9.86 -14.48
N LYS A 231 -1.24 -10.28 -15.72
CA LYS A 231 -0.21 -10.37 -16.76
C LYS A 231 0.33 -8.97 -17.07
N ARG A 232 1.65 -8.81 -17.15
CA ARG A 232 2.24 -7.55 -17.65
C ARG A 232 1.75 -7.29 -19.06
N LYS A 233 1.16 -6.12 -19.28
CA LYS A 233 0.89 -5.64 -20.64
C LYS A 233 2.19 -5.03 -21.17
N ARG A 234 2.49 -5.39 -22.42
CA ARG A 234 3.58 -4.79 -23.21
C ARG A 234 3.28 -3.34 -23.51
#